data_105e823f224a103158138bf5b0809b5a
#
_entry.id   105e823f224a103158138bf5b0809b5a
#
_cell.length_a   1.000
_cell.length_b   1.000
_cell.length_c   1.000
_cell.angle_alpha   90.00
_cell.angle_beta   90.00
_cell.angle_gamma   90.00
#
_symmetry.space_group_name_H-M   'P 1'
#
loop_
_entity.id
_entity.type
_entity.pdbx_description
1 polymer ?
#
loop_
_entity_poly.entity_id
_entity_poly.type
_entity_poly.pdbx_seq_one_letter_code
_entity_poly.pdbx_strand_id
1 'polypeptide(L)'
;MGFFEKLKNGMNKTKSSFDEKINNVFKSFRKVDEDFLEELEEILIMSDIGVDTSVKIINNLRTKIKKEKIQDEEDVKKALREEMQAILDGNDISLHLNTKPSVILVVGVNGVGKTTSIGKIANRL
;
A
#
# COMPACT_ATOMS: atom_id res chain seq x y z
N MET A 1 1.44 25.30 13.31
CA MET A 1 1.22 23.98 12.67
C MET A 1 2.09 22.94 13.35
N GLY A 2 1.48 22.03 14.06
CA GLY A 2 2.19 20.97 14.77
C GLY A 2 2.78 19.95 13.79
N PHE A 3 3.85 19.27 14.22
CA PHE A 3 4.53 18.23 13.45
C PHE A 3 3.58 17.13 12.95
N PHE A 4 2.60 16.74 13.77
CA PHE A 4 1.55 15.78 13.40
C PHE A 4 0.64 16.27 12.27
N GLU A 5 0.34 17.56 12.21
CA GLU A 5 -0.43 18.16 11.13
C GLU A 5 0.31 18.11 9.79
N LYS A 6 1.61 18.42 9.79
CA LYS A 6 2.47 18.29 8.59
C LYS A 6 2.59 16.84 8.12
N LEU A 7 2.73 15.90 9.05
CA LEU A 7 2.78 14.46 8.73
C LEU A 7 1.45 13.97 8.14
N LYS A 8 0.35 14.33 8.78
CA LYS A 8 -1.02 14.02 8.32
C LYS A 8 -1.29 14.61 6.93
N ASN A 9 -0.88 15.85 6.70
CA ASN A 9 -1.05 16.52 5.41
C ASN A 9 -0.17 15.89 4.30
N GLY A 10 1.06 15.47 4.63
CA GLY A 10 1.92 14.74 3.69
C GLY A 10 1.34 13.37 3.32
N MET A 11 0.87 12.62 4.30
CA MET A 11 0.22 11.32 4.07
C MET A 11 -1.12 11.46 3.33
N ASN A 12 -1.91 12.50 3.65
CA ASN A 12 -3.17 12.76 2.96
C ASN A 12 -2.96 13.08 1.47
N LYS A 13 -1.88 13.79 1.11
CA LYS A 13 -1.57 14.09 -0.29
C LYS A 13 -1.25 12.83 -1.09
N THR A 14 -0.46 11.91 -0.55
CA THR A 14 -0.15 10.63 -1.19
C THR A 14 -1.38 9.75 -1.28
N LYS A 15 -2.15 9.66 -0.19
CA LYS A 15 -3.41 8.92 -0.15
C LYS A 15 -4.42 9.48 -1.17
N SER A 16 -4.61 10.80 -1.21
CA SER A 16 -5.57 11.41 -2.13
C SER A 16 -5.18 11.18 -3.60
N SER A 17 -3.88 11.22 -3.93
CA SER A 17 -3.40 10.93 -5.28
C SER A 17 -3.63 9.46 -5.68
N PHE A 18 -3.40 8.53 -4.77
CA PHE A 18 -3.67 7.10 -5.01
C PHE A 18 -5.17 6.85 -5.13
N ASP A 19 -5.97 7.34 -4.17
CA ASP A 19 -7.42 7.21 -4.18
C ASP A 19 -8.04 7.80 -5.46
N GLU A 20 -7.52 8.94 -5.93
CA GLU A 20 -7.97 9.57 -7.17
C GLU A 20 -7.69 8.72 -8.40
N LYS A 21 -6.48 8.15 -8.51
CA LYS A 21 -6.11 7.25 -9.61
C LYS A 21 -7.00 6.01 -9.63
N ILE A 22 -7.15 5.34 -8.49
CA ILE A 22 -8.04 4.17 -8.36
C ILE A 22 -9.49 4.55 -8.70
N ASN A 23 -10.01 5.63 -8.15
CA ASN A 23 -11.36 6.07 -8.44
C ASN A 23 -11.58 6.43 -9.91
N ASN A 24 -10.57 6.90 -10.64
CA ASN A 24 -10.69 7.19 -12.07
C ASN A 24 -10.88 5.90 -12.88
N VAL A 25 -10.16 4.82 -12.55
CA VAL A 25 -10.39 3.49 -13.17
C VAL A 25 -11.82 3.03 -12.89
N PHE A 26 -12.27 3.16 -11.63
CA PHE A 26 -13.63 2.77 -11.27
C PHE A 26 -14.73 3.64 -11.88
N LYS A 27 -14.46 4.89 -12.26
CA LYS A 27 -15.45 5.72 -13.01
C LYS A 27 -15.80 5.16 -14.39
N SER A 28 -14.87 4.43 -15.01
CA SER A 28 -15.07 3.74 -16.28
C SER A 28 -15.61 2.32 -16.11
N PHE A 29 -15.78 1.86 -14.88
CA PHE A 29 -16.22 0.52 -14.55
C PHE A 29 -17.58 0.21 -15.19
N ARG A 30 -17.64 -0.85 -15.96
CA ARG A 30 -18.89 -1.40 -16.53
C ARG A 30 -19.09 -2.85 -16.16
N LYS A 31 -18.00 -3.59 -16.10
CA LYS A 31 -17.97 -5.02 -15.76
C LYS A 31 -16.55 -5.37 -15.32
N VAL A 32 -16.40 -6.46 -14.63
CA VAL A 32 -15.11 -7.02 -14.29
C VAL A 32 -14.62 -7.87 -15.48
N ASP A 33 -13.74 -7.30 -16.30
CA ASP A 33 -13.07 -8.00 -17.39
C ASP A 33 -11.54 -7.87 -17.26
N GLU A 34 -10.81 -8.50 -18.18
CA GLU A 34 -9.34 -8.46 -18.14
C GLU A 34 -8.81 -7.04 -18.38
N ASP A 35 -9.43 -6.27 -19.28
CA ASP A 35 -9.01 -4.88 -19.55
C ASP A 35 -9.08 -4.03 -18.28
N PHE A 36 -10.13 -4.17 -17.49
CA PHE A 36 -10.29 -3.50 -16.21
C PHE A 36 -9.21 -3.93 -15.18
N LEU A 37 -8.88 -5.22 -15.12
CA LEU A 37 -7.86 -5.74 -14.20
C LEU A 37 -6.45 -5.30 -14.63
N GLU A 38 -6.17 -5.22 -15.92
CA GLU A 38 -4.91 -4.68 -16.46
C GLU A 38 -4.76 -3.19 -16.14
N GLU A 39 -5.82 -2.39 -16.29
CA GLU A 39 -5.83 -0.98 -15.93
C GLU A 39 -5.57 -0.77 -14.42
N LEU A 40 -6.15 -1.60 -13.57
CA LEU A 40 -5.85 -1.60 -12.12
C LEU A 40 -4.39 -1.95 -11.84
N GLU A 41 -3.84 -2.97 -12.51
CA GLU A 41 -2.45 -3.37 -12.37
C GLU A 41 -1.50 -2.23 -12.73
N GLU A 42 -1.74 -1.57 -13.85
CA GLU A 42 -0.95 -0.42 -14.29
C GLU A 42 -0.97 0.71 -13.25
N ILE A 43 -2.14 1.03 -12.71
CA ILE A 43 -2.26 2.07 -11.66
C ILE A 43 -1.50 1.70 -10.38
N LEU A 44 -1.52 0.44 -9.97
CA LEU A 44 -0.76 -0.03 -8.80
C LEU A 44 0.75 0.14 -9.05
N ILE A 45 1.25 -0.25 -10.23
CA ILE A 45 2.65 -0.08 -10.62
C ILE A 45 3.03 1.40 -10.67
N MET A 46 2.22 2.24 -11.29
CA MET A 46 2.44 3.70 -11.36
C MET A 46 2.33 4.41 -10.01
N SER A 47 1.87 3.71 -8.99
CA SER A 47 1.76 4.21 -7.61
C SER A 47 2.90 3.70 -6.71
N ASP A 48 4.01 3.26 -7.29
CA ASP A 48 5.22 2.77 -6.63
C ASP A 48 5.02 1.52 -5.74
N ILE A 49 3.98 0.72 -6.01
CA ILE A 49 3.75 -0.55 -5.28
C ILE A 49 4.76 -1.63 -5.71
N GLY A 50 5.36 -1.44 -6.89
CA GLY A 50 6.28 -2.41 -7.48
C GLY A 50 5.55 -3.48 -8.32
N VAL A 51 6.20 -3.92 -9.39
CA VAL A 51 5.60 -4.82 -10.40
C VAL A 51 5.17 -6.15 -9.78
N ASP A 52 6.08 -6.84 -9.08
CA ASP A 52 5.80 -8.17 -8.52
C ASP A 52 4.63 -8.16 -7.54
N THR A 53 4.56 -7.12 -6.71
CA THR A 53 3.48 -6.95 -5.73
C THR A 53 2.17 -6.63 -6.42
N SER A 54 2.17 -5.77 -7.44
CA SER A 54 0.98 -5.40 -8.21
C SER A 54 0.40 -6.61 -8.94
N VAL A 55 1.24 -7.37 -9.65
CA VAL A 55 0.86 -8.62 -10.31
C VAL A 55 0.24 -9.62 -9.31
N LYS A 56 0.86 -9.76 -8.13
CA LYS A 56 0.34 -10.64 -7.08
C LYS A 56 -1.04 -10.20 -6.59
N ILE A 57 -1.23 -8.90 -6.33
CA ILE A 57 -2.52 -8.33 -5.90
C ILE A 57 -3.59 -8.63 -6.94
N ILE A 58 -3.32 -8.34 -8.22
CA ILE A 58 -4.29 -8.52 -9.29
C ILE A 58 -4.62 -10.00 -9.54
N ASN A 59 -3.65 -10.90 -9.48
CA ASN A 59 -3.91 -12.34 -9.61
C ASN A 59 -4.77 -12.88 -8.47
N ASN A 60 -4.53 -12.45 -7.25
CA ASN A 60 -5.36 -12.79 -6.10
C ASN A 60 -6.77 -12.24 -6.27
N LEU A 61 -6.88 -10.96 -6.64
CA LEU A 61 -8.16 -10.30 -6.90
C LEU A 61 -8.95 -11.04 -7.99
N ARG A 62 -8.32 -11.38 -9.12
CA ARG A 62 -8.91 -12.17 -10.19
C ARG A 62 -9.47 -13.50 -9.68
N THR A 63 -8.70 -14.20 -8.86
CA THR A 63 -9.11 -15.48 -8.26
C THR A 63 -10.30 -15.31 -7.33
N LYS A 64 -10.28 -14.29 -6.49
CA LYS A 64 -11.33 -13.96 -5.54
C LYS A 64 -12.63 -13.58 -6.24
N ILE A 65 -12.56 -12.71 -7.25
CA ILE A 65 -13.69 -12.31 -8.08
C ILE A 65 -14.39 -13.53 -8.70
N LYS A 66 -13.61 -14.45 -9.29
CA LYS A 66 -14.16 -15.69 -9.87
C LYS A 66 -14.81 -16.60 -8.82
N LYS A 67 -14.16 -16.76 -7.67
CA LYS A 67 -14.62 -17.63 -6.59
C LYS A 67 -15.90 -17.11 -5.93
N GLU A 68 -15.96 -15.82 -5.66
CA GLU A 68 -17.04 -15.16 -4.93
C GLU A 68 -18.11 -14.59 -5.87
N LYS A 69 -17.90 -14.68 -7.22
CA LYS A 69 -18.79 -14.16 -8.27
C LYS A 69 -19.06 -12.66 -8.10
N ILE A 70 -18.03 -11.90 -7.75
CA ILE A 70 -18.12 -10.45 -7.55
C ILE A 70 -18.38 -9.79 -8.91
N GLN A 71 -19.39 -8.91 -8.98
CA GLN A 71 -19.77 -8.17 -10.17
C GLN A 71 -19.91 -6.68 -9.93
N ASP A 72 -20.14 -6.27 -8.69
CA ASP A 72 -20.40 -4.90 -8.31
C ASP A 72 -19.10 -4.14 -8.00
N GLU A 73 -19.07 -2.86 -8.37
CA GLU A 73 -17.94 -1.96 -8.17
C GLU A 73 -17.46 -1.91 -6.71
N GLU A 74 -18.38 -1.76 -5.77
CA GLU A 74 -18.05 -1.64 -4.35
C GLU A 74 -17.45 -2.94 -3.79
N ASP A 75 -17.92 -4.08 -4.23
CA ASP A 75 -17.39 -5.39 -3.85
C ASP A 75 -16.00 -5.62 -4.44
N VAL A 76 -15.72 -5.16 -5.67
CA VAL A 76 -14.39 -5.19 -6.26
C VAL A 76 -13.43 -4.29 -5.49
N LYS A 77 -13.82 -3.08 -5.14
CA LYS A 77 -13.03 -2.16 -4.31
C LYS A 77 -12.71 -2.75 -2.94
N LYS A 78 -13.69 -3.38 -2.32
CA LYS A 78 -13.52 -4.06 -1.05
C LYS A 78 -12.53 -5.23 -1.18
N ALA A 79 -12.71 -6.09 -2.18
CA ALA A 79 -11.82 -7.20 -2.45
C ALA A 79 -10.38 -6.75 -2.71
N LEU A 80 -10.18 -5.70 -3.52
CA LEU A 80 -8.86 -5.11 -3.77
C LEU A 80 -8.20 -4.64 -2.46
N ARG A 81 -8.94 -3.94 -1.60
CA ARG A 81 -8.45 -3.47 -0.30
C ARG A 81 -8.05 -4.63 0.60
N GLU A 82 -8.84 -5.70 0.64
CA GLU A 82 -8.56 -6.90 1.43
C GLU A 82 -7.29 -7.61 0.96
N GLU A 83 -7.07 -7.72 -0.37
CA GLU A 83 -5.85 -8.31 -0.92
C GLU A 83 -4.60 -7.46 -0.61
N MET A 84 -4.70 -6.14 -0.70
CA MET A 84 -3.61 -5.24 -0.30
C MET A 84 -3.31 -5.34 1.20
N GLN A 85 -4.34 -5.39 2.04
CA GLN A 85 -4.19 -5.53 3.48
C GLN A 85 -3.55 -6.87 3.85
N ALA A 86 -3.95 -7.96 3.21
CA ALA A 86 -3.39 -9.28 3.47
C ALA A 86 -1.86 -9.34 3.21
N ILE A 87 -1.36 -8.59 2.22
CA ILE A 87 0.08 -8.48 1.96
C ILE A 87 0.80 -7.74 3.09
N LEU A 88 0.19 -6.69 3.63
CA LEU A 88 0.76 -5.92 4.75
C LEU A 88 0.74 -6.73 6.05
N ASP A 89 -0.37 -7.41 6.32
CA ASP A 89 -0.57 -8.19 7.55
C ASP A 89 0.28 -9.47 7.58
N GLY A 90 0.70 -9.97 6.41
CA GLY A 90 1.53 -11.17 6.29
C GLY A 90 3.01 -10.97 6.65
N ASN A 91 3.44 -9.74 6.96
CA ASN A 91 4.81 -9.44 7.32
C ASN A 91 4.99 -9.30 8.83
N ASP A 92 6.03 -9.90 9.38
CA ASP A 92 6.44 -9.62 10.76
C ASP A 92 7.05 -8.21 10.83
N ILE A 93 6.30 -7.31 11.49
CA ILE A 93 6.71 -5.92 11.72
C ILE A 93 7.40 -5.70 13.06
N SER A 94 7.70 -6.77 13.80
CA SER A 94 8.36 -6.66 15.10
C SER A 94 9.85 -6.31 14.97
N LEU A 95 10.35 -5.56 15.95
CA LEU A 95 11.78 -5.32 16.07
C LEU A 95 12.43 -6.50 16.80
N HIS A 96 13.26 -7.26 16.09
CA HIS A 96 14.02 -8.37 16.68
C HIS A 96 15.26 -7.86 17.41
N LEU A 97 15.12 -7.61 18.71
CA LEU A 97 16.20 -7.10 19.58
C LEU A 97 16.74 -8.21 20.51
N ASN A 98 17.01 -9.39 19.95
CA ASN A 98 17.39 -10.58 20.71
C ASN A 98 18.90 -10.67 20.99
N THR A 99 19.70 -9.80 20.38
CA THR A 99 21.18 -9.77 20.54
C THR A 99 21.63 -8.73 21.55
N LYS A 100 22.78 -8.96 22.18
CA LYS A 100 23.39 -8.00 23.15
C LYS A 100 24.84 -7.69 22.75
N PRO A 101 25.12 -6.52 22.19
CA PRO A 101 24.17 -5.45 21.84
C PRO A 101 23.33 -5.79 20.59
N SER A 102 22.11 -5.24 20.51
CA SER A 102 21.35 -5.14 19.27
C SER A 102 21.79 -3.91 18.49
N VAL A 103 21.98 -4.03 17.18
CA VAL A 103 22.42 -2.94 16.32
C VAL A 103 21.40 -2.71 15.21
N ILE A 104 20.91 -1.46 15.10
CA ILE A 104 20.00 -1.03 14.03
C ILE A 104 20.75 -0.04 13.14
N LEU A 105 20.99 -0.45 11.87
CA LEU A 105 21.61 0.43 10.86
C LEU A 105 20.54 1.14 10.04
N VAL A 106 20.53 2.49 10.11
CA VAL A 106 19.59 3.32 9.33
C VAL A 106 20.33 3.97 8.16
N VAL A 107 19.95 3.61 6.95
CA VAL A 107 20.56 4.10 5.70
C VAL A 107 19.59 4.93 4.88
N GLY A 108 20.12 5.83 4.05
CA GLY A 108 19.31 6.67 3.15
C GLY A 108 20.07 7.92 2.72
N VAL A 109 19.60 8.59 1.66
CA VAL A 109 20.17 9.84 1.17
C VAL A 109 19.96 11.02 2.15
N ASN A 110 20.64 12.13 1.92
CA ASN A 110 20.48 13.31 2.79
C ASN A 110 19.05 13.87 2.71
N GLY A 111 18.51 14.31 3.84
CA GLY A 111 17.19 14.95 3.91
C GLY A 111 15.97 13.99 3.96
N VAL A 112 16.15 12.68 3.81
CA VAL A 112 15.02 11.70 3.82
C VAL A 112 14.41 11.42 5.20
N GLY A 113 14.93 12.04 6.26
CA GLY A 113 14.35 11.87 7.60
C GLY A 113 14.99 10.76 8.45
N LYS A 114 16.22 10.30 8.15
CA LYS A 114 16.95 9.30 8.95
C LYS A 114 17.00 9.65 10.44
N THR A 115 17.49 10.84 10.77
CA THR A 115 17.63 11.31 12.17
C THR A 115 16.27 11.36 12.86
N THR A 116 15.23 11.81 12.17
CA THR A 116 13.86 11.83 12.69
C THR A 116 13.35 10.42 13.00
N SER A 117 13.62 9.46 12.11
CA SER A 117 13.22 8.07 12.30
C SER A 117 13.99 7.42 13.45
N ILE A 118 15.30 7.66 13.55
CA ILE A 118 16.13 7.18 14.66
C ILE A 118 15.57 7.69 16.00
N GLY A 119 15.28 9.00 16.10
CA GLY A 119 14.72 9.58 17.32
C GLY A 119 13.37 8.96 17.72
N LYS A 120 12.51 8.65 16.75
CA LYS A 120 11.22 7.98 17.01
C LYS A 120 11.38 6.53 17.45
N ILE A 121 12.29 5.78 16.82
CA ILE A 121 12.59 4.40 17.20
C ILE A 121 13.17 4.37 18.61
N ALA A 122 14.18 5.22 18.89
CA ALA A 122 14.80 5.30 20.22
C ALA A 122 13.80 5.66 21.33
N ASN A 123 12.82 6.52 21.04
CA ASN A 123 11.78 6.87 22.03
C ASN A 123 10.75 5.74 22.25
N ARG A 124 10.69 4.74 21.37
CA ARG A 124 9.79 3.60 21.49
C ARG A 124 10.43 2.39 22.17
N LEU A 125 11.76 2.32 22.19
CA LEU A 125 12.57 1.30 22.86
C LEU A 125 12.83 1.64 24.32
#